data_0f589ef494c0b11041d1ad0a39dbf6f7
#
_entry.id   0f589ef494c0b11041d1ad0a39dbf6f7
#
_cell.length_a   1.000
_cell.length_b   1.000
_cell.length_c   1.000
_cell.angle_alpha   90.00
_cell.angle_beta   90.00
_cell.angle_gamma   90.00
#
_symmetry.space_group_name_H-M   'P 1'
#
loop_
_entity.id
_entity.type
_entity.pdbx_description
1 polymer ?
#
loop_
_entity_poly.entity_id
_entity_poly.type
_entity_poly.pdbx_seq_one_letter_code
_entity_poly.pdbx_strand_id
1 'polypeptide(L)'
;MSGDEVIFNLKNSHLNTGMRGVPVGTCRTSFVTPSEGVHYCGYPISELGGMEPEDVIYLLFNKELPTEEQSKAFKLDLASRTALPDGTRAVLASLPKEGHPMDWLSIGIHTLGMLDGKDDWKEDSLNLIARMPRLLGLIFRYREGREENIPEDNSELSLTERFINTLQIDGVDHDKMRRVLNAYLVLHLDHGGGNLSTFTGKAVASGH
;
A
#
# COMPACT_ATOMS: atom_id res chain seq x y z
N MET A 1 -4.35 6.46 -30.28
CA MET A 1 -5.28 7.62 -30.40
C MET A 1 -4.49 8.73 -31.07
N SER A 2 -5.00 9.32 -32.14
CA SER A 2 -4.37 10.49 -32.79
C SER A 2 -4.48 11.66 -31.81
N GLY A 3 -3.43 12.51 -31.74
CA GLY A 3 -3.28 13.52 -30.69
C GLY A 3 -4.31 14.66 -30.65
N ASP A 4 -5.30 14.68 -31.58
CA ASP A 4 -6.27 15.77 -31.71
C ASP A 4 -7.73 15.33 -31.49
N GLU A 5 -7.98 14.10 -31.00
CA GLU A 5 -9.31 13.63 -30.72
C GLU A 5 -9.84 14.22 -29.40
N VAL A 6 -11.00 14.92 -29.47
CA VAL A 6 -11.65 15.47 -28.26
C VAL A 6 -12.29 14.33 -27.46
N ILE A 7 -11.72 14.01 -26.33
CA ILE A 7 -12.22 12.95 -25.42
C ILE A 7 -13.25 13.48 -24.40
N PHE A 8 -13.32 14.79 -24.16
CA PHE A 8 -14.20 15.39 -23.17
C PHE A 8 -14.47 16.87 -23.44
N ASN A 9 -15.72 17.29 -23.28
CA ASN A 9 -16.12 18.70 -23.36
C ASN A 9 -16.50 19.24 -21.99
N LEU A 10 -15.82 20.30 -21.52
CA LEU A 10 -16.14 20.99 -20.28
C LEU A 10 -17.48 21.74 -20.43
N LYS A 11 -18.39 21.57 -19.47
CA LYS A 11 -19.69 22.25 -19.38
C LYS A 11 -19.77 23.07 -18.10
N ASN A 12 -20.60 24.10 -18.06
CA ASN A 12 -20.82 24.91 -16.86
C ASN A 12 -21.26 24.08 -15.64
N SER A 13 -21.98 22.98 -15.84
CA SER A 13 -22.34 22.05 -14.76
C SER A 13 -21.15 21.43 -14.06
N HIS A 14 -19.99 21.31 -14.73
CA HIS A 14 -18.78 20.73 -14.15
C HIS A 14 -18.08 21.68 -13.16
N LEU A 15 -18.35 22.98 -13.19
CA LEU A 15 -17.72 23.97 -12.29
C LEU A 15 -18.02 23.71 -10.81
N ASN A 16 -19.13 23.06 -10.51
CA ASN A 16 -19.59 22.79 -9.15
C ASN A 16 -19.51 21.30 -8.76
N THR A 17 -18.96 20.43 -9.60
CA THR A 17 -18.89 18.99 -9.35
C THR A 17 -17.52 18.53 -8.86
N GLY A 18 -16.56 19.42 -8.70
CA GLY A 18 -15.16 19.08 -8.48
C GLY A 18 -14.63 18.26 -9.66
N MET A 19 -13.90 17.19 -9.38
CA MET A 19 -13.36 16.29 -10.42
C MET A 19 -14.30 15.14 -10.82
N ARG A 20 -15.51 15.09 -10.28
CA ARG A 20 -16.46 14.00 -10.58
C ARG A 20 -16.88 14.03 -12.07
N GLY A 21 -16.63 12.94 -12.77
CA GLY A 21 -16.95 12.78 -14.18
C GLY A 21 -16.02 13.51 -15.14
N VAL A 22 -14.94 14.11 -14.65
CA VAL A 22 -13.91 14.73 -15.49
C VAL A 22 -12.75 13.74 -15.67
N PRO A 23 -12.41 13.35 -16.91
CA PRO A 23 -11.27 12.45 -17.14
C PRO A 23 -9.94 13.19 -16.84
N VAL A 24 -9.14 12.63 -15.94
CA VAL A 24 -7.86 13.22 -15.49
C VAL A 24 -6.64 12.38 -15.87
N GLY A 25 -6.87 11.22 -16.46
CA GLY A 25 -5.79 10.33 -16.88
C GLY A 25 -6.29 8.93 -17.19
N THR A 26 -5.36 8.05 -17.54
CA THR A 26 -5.62 6.63 -17.77
C THR A 26 -5.16 5.80 -16.58
N CYS A 27 -5.91 4.76 -16.23
CA CYS A 27 -5.49 3.72 -15.32
C CYS A 27 -5.30 2.41 -16.09
N ARG A 28 -4.21 1.72 -15.83
CA ARG A 28 -3.87 0.43 -16.47
C ARG A 28 -3.86 -0.74 -15.49
N THR A 29 -4.10 -0.46 -14.21
CA THR A 29 -3.99 -1.45 -13.14
C THR A 29 -5.35 -1.91 -12.67
N SER A 30 -6.34 -1.02 -12.62
CA SER A 30 -7.68 -1.38 -12.18
C SER A 30 -8.77 -0.60 -12.90
N PHE A 31 -9.96 -1.18 -12.91
CA PHE A 31 -11.19 -0.48 -13.28
C PHE A 31 -12.34 -0.95 -12.38
N VAL A 32 -13.35 -0.12 -12.25
CA VAL A 32 -14.54 -0.41 -11.47
C VAL A 32 -15.77 -0.08 -12.30
N THR A 33 -16.66 -1.06 -12.42
CA THR A 33 -17.96 -0.87 -13.09
C THR A 33 -19.10 -1.19 -12.13
N PRO A 34 -20.27 -0.55 -12.30
CA PRO A 34 -21.44 -0.87 -11.47
C PRO A 34 -21.95 -2.30 -11.62
N SER A 35 -21.74 -2.92 -12.77
CA SER A 35 -22.25 -4.26 -13.10
C SER A 35 -21.28 -5.39 -12.77
N GLU A 36 -19.97 -5.15 -12.91
CA GLU A 36 -18.96 -6.20 -12.83
C GLU A 36 -18.04 -6.03 -11.60
N GLY A 37 -18.16 -4.88 -10.90
CA GLY A 37 -17.35 -4.59 -9.72
C GLY A 37 -15.92 -4.19 -10.06
N VAL A 38 -14.99 -4.54 -9.16
CA VAL A 38 -13.57 -4.20 -9.24
C VAL A 38 -12.80 -5.27 -10.00
N HIS A 39 -11.91 -4.82 -10.89
CA HIS A 39 -10.96 -5.68 -11.60
C HIS A 39 -9.55 -5.14 -11.45
N TYR A 40 -8.58 -6.02 -11.24
CA TYR A 40 -7.15 -5.70 -11.27
C TYR A 40 -6.50 -6.37 -12.48
N CYS A 41 -5.93 -5.58 -13.38
CA CYS A 41 -5.28 -6.05 -14.61
C CYS A 41 -6.14 -7.03 -15.45
N GLY A 42 -7.47 -6.86 -15.39
CA GLY A 42 -8.44 -7.73 -16.10
C GLY A 42 -9.01 -8.88 -15.26
N TYR A 43 -8.45 -9.19 -14.10
CA TYR A 43 -8.96 -10.22 -13.18
C TYR A 43 -10.02 -9.64 -12.26
N PRO A 44 -11.21 -10.25 -12.14
CA PRO A 44 -12.24 -9.80 -11.21
C PRO A 44 -11.79 -10.00 -9.77
N ILE A 45 -12.16 -9.08 -8.89
CA ILE A 45 -11.76 -9.11 -7.48
C ILE A 45 -12.24 -10.39 -6.75
N SER A 46 -13.32 -11.00 -7.23
CA SER A 46 -13.84 -12.26 -6.70
C SER A 46 -12.87 -13.45 -6.86
N GLU A 47 -12.01 -13.42 -7.87
CA GLU A 47 -10.96 -14.42 -8.10
C GLU A 47 -9.72 -14.12 -7.26
N LEU A 48 -9.46 -12.85 -6.98
CA LEU A 48 -8.25 -12.40 -6.27
C LEU A 48 -8.42 -12.39 -4.75
N GLY A 49 -9.64 -12.25 -4.25
CA GLY A 49 -9.93 -12.00 -2.82
C GLY A 49 -9.46 -13.09 -1.84
N GLY A 50 -9.19 -14.29 -2.32
CA GLY A 50 -8.64 -15.39 -1.54
C GLY A 50 -7.13 -15.61 -1.71
N MET A 51 -6.47 -14.81 -2.55
CA MET A 51 -5.03 -14.92 -2.81
C MET A 51 -4.21 -14.24 -1.69
N GLU A 52 -2.92 -14.59 -1.62
CA GLU A 52 -1.99 -13.87 -0.76
C GLU A 52 -1.76 -12.46 -1.33
N PRO A 53 -1.72 -11.42 -0.47
CA PRO A 53 -1.54 -10.03 -0.92
C PRO A 53 -0.29 -9.83 -1.80
N GLU A 54 0.79 -10.53 -1.51
CA GLU A 54 2.05 -10.47 -2.26
C GLU A 54 1.85 -10.87 -3.73
N ASP A 55 1.02 -11.86 -4.01
CA ASP A 55 0.76 -12.32 -5.38
C ASP A 55 -0.09 -11.31 -6.16
N VAL A 56 -1.02 -10.63 -5.48
CA VAL A 56 -1.80 -9.55 -6.09
C VAL A 56 -0.97 -8.26 -6.26
N ILE A 57 -0.05 -7.98 -5.34
CA ILE A 57 0.95 -6.90 -5.51
C ILE A 57 1.81 -7.21 -6.74
N TYR A 58 2.30 -8.45 -6.90
CA TYR A 58 3.03 -8.86 -8.09
C TYR A 58 2.22 -8.61 -9.37
N LEU A 59 0.94 -8.98 -9.39
CA LEU A 59 0.03 -8.74 -10.50
C LEU A 59 -0.03 -7.24 -10.87
N LEU A 60 -0.14 -6.35 -9.89
CA LEU A 60 -0.22 -4.91 -10.14
C LEU A 60 1.08 -4.34 -10.74
N PHE A 61 2.24 -4.86 -10.35
CA PHE A 61 3.54 -4.46 -10.93
C PHE A 61 3.77 -5.03 -12.32
N ASN A 62 3.43 -6.31 -12.55
CA ASN A 62 3.82 -7.06 -13.74
C ASN A 62 2.68 -7.23 -14.76
N LYS A 63 1.42 -6.93 -14.40
CA LYS A 63 0.20 -7.03 -15.21
C LYS A 63 -0.27 -8.45 -15.49
N GLU A 64 0.34 -9.44 -14.88
CA GLU A 64 -0.01 -10.86 -14.96
C GLU A 64 0.19 -11.52 -13.59
N LEU A 65 -0.58 -12.56 -13.31
CA LEU A 65 -0.42 -13.34 -12.08
C LEU A 65 0.92 -14.09 -12.10
N PRO A 66 1.58 -14.22 -10.91
CA PRO A 66 2.84 -14.94 -10.84
C PRO A 66 2.64 -16.45 -11.06
N THR A 67 3.61 -17.08 -11.67
CA THR A 67 3.79 -18.54 -11.53
C THR A 67 4.21 -18.86 -10.09
N GLU A 68 4.18 -20.14 -9.71
CA GLU A 68 4.62 -20.57 -8.37
C GLU A 68 6.08 -20.15 -8.08
N GLU A 69 6.96 -20.28 -9.06
CA GLU A 69 8.37 -19.86 -8.93
C GLU A 69 8.50 -18.34 -8.78
N GLN A 70 7.75 -17.56 -9.57
CA GLN A 70 7.73 -16.10 -9.50
C GLN A 70 7.16 -15.62 -8.18
N SER A 71 6.06 -16.23 -7.70
CA SER A 71 5.47 -15.94 -6.38
C SER A 71 6.52 -16.13 -5.27
N LYS A 72 7.19 -17.29 -5.26
CA LYS A 72 8.23 -17.57 -4.27
C LYS A 72 9.39 -16.58 -4.35
N ALA A 73 9.88 -16.28 -5.54
CA ALA A 73 10.98 -15.33 -5.74
C ALA A 73 10.59 -13.92 -5.28
N PHE A 74 9.38 -13.47 -5.58
CA PHE A 74 8.88 -12.16 -5.18
C PHE A 74 8.69 -12.03 -3.67
N LYS A 75 8.16 -13.07 -3.02
CA LYS A 75 8.04 -13.12 -1.56
C LYS A 75 9.40 -13.07 -0.87
N LEU A 76 10.40 -13.76 -1.41
CA LEU A 76 11.78 -13.69 -0.91
C LEU A 76 12.40 -12.30 -1.12
N ASP A 77 12.14 -11.66 -2.27
CA ASP A 77 12.60 -10.29 -2.51
C ASP A 77 11.99 -9.32 -1.49
N LEU A 78 10.67 -9.33 -1.30
CA LEU A 78 10.01 -8.50 -0.27
C LEU A 78 10.56 -8.81 1.13
N ALA A 79 10.77 -10.07 1.46
CA ALA A 79 11.33 -10.49 2.75
C ALA A 79 12.73 -9.91 2.99
N SER A 80 13.55 -9.79 1.96
CA SER A 80 14.89 -9.20 2.05
C SER A 80 14.92 -7.68 2.32
N ARG A 81 13.79 -6.99 2.07
CA ARG A 81 13.65 -5.53 2.13
C ARG A 81 13.06 -4.98 3.43
N THR A 82 12.72 -5.84 4.39
CA THR A 82 11.90 -5.49 5.55
C THR A 82 12.59 -4.68 6.63
N ALA A 83 13.91 -4.68 6.66
CA ALA A 83 14.68 -3.96 7.66
C ALA A 83 14.40 -2.45 7.62
N LEU A 84 14.05 -1.90 8.77
CA LEU A 84 13.90 -0.45 8.90
C LEU A 84 15.29 0.18 9.04
N PRO A 85 15.55 1.31 8.35
CA PRO A 85 16.80 2.05 8.51
C PRO A 85 17.05 2.45 9.95
N ASP A 86 18.32 2.51 10.33
CA ASP A 86 18.75 3.01 11.63
C ASP A 86 18.22 4.43 11.85
N GLY A 87 17.80 4.72 13.07
CA GLY A 87 17.20 6.00 13.42
C GLY A 87 15.67 6.06 13.26
N THR A 88 15.03 5.19 12.44
CA THR A 88 13.57 5.18 12.30
C THR A 88 12.86 5.04 13.65
N ARG A 89 13.33 4.12 14.50
CA ARG A 89 12.76 3.90 15.84
C ARG A 89 12.96 5.12 16.75
N ALA A 90 14.10 5.79 16.67
CA ALA A 90 14.38 6.98 17.48
C ALA A 90 13.44 8.13 17.12
N VAL A 91 13.17 8.33 15.82
CA VAL A 91 12.17 9.31 15.35
C VAL A 91 10.80 8.98 15.90
N LEU A 92 10.33 7.74 15.74
CA LEU A 92 9.02 7.32 16.26
C LEU A 92 8.91 7.51 17.79
N ALA A 93 9.95 7.15 18.54
CA ALA A 93 9.98 7.29 19.99
C ALA A 93 9.89 8.75 20.46
N SER A 94 10.31 9.71 19.63
CA SER A 94 10.27 11.14 19.94
C SER A 94 8.93 11.82 19.68
N LEU A 95 7.98 11.13 19.02
CA LEU A 95 6.71 11.72 18.64
C LEU A 95 5.73 11.80 19.82
N PRO A 96 4.91 12.87 19.88
CA PRO A 96 3.88 13.00 20.91
C PRO A 96 2.80 11.93 20.75
N LYS A 97 2.55 11.15 21.83
CA LYS A 97 1.63 9.97 21.80
C LYS A 97 0.17 10.34 21.47
N GLU A 98 -0.23 11.56 21.77
CA GLU A 98 -1.58 12.09 21.54
C GLU A 98 -1.86 12.43 20.06
N GLY A 99 -0.84 12.49 19.21
CA GLY A 99 -0.96 12.76 17.78
C GLY A 99 -1.83 11.74 17.05
N HIS A 100 -2.45 12.15 15.94
CA HIS A 100 -3.24 11.23 15.11
C HIS A 100 -2.33 10.14 14.52
N PRO A 101 -2.75 8.86 14.46
CA PRO A 101 -1.91 7.78 13.93
C PRO A 101 -1.45 8.02 12.48
N MET A 102 -2.23 8.74 11.66
CA MET A 102 -1.84 9.08 10.30
C MET A 102 -0.71 10.11 10.25
N ASP A 103 -0.59 11.00 11.24
CA ASP A 103 0.54 11.92 11.33
C ASP A 103 1.84 11.15 11.62
N TRP A 104 1.75 10.18 12.52
CA TRP A 104 2.85 9.25 12.80
C TRP A 104 3.27 8.46 11.55
N LEU A 105 2.29 7.96 10.80
CA LEU A 105 2.54 7.23 9.56
C LEU A 105 3.22 8.13 8.51
N SER A 106 2.73 9.35 8.35
CA SER A 106 3.29 10.35 7.44
C SER A 106 4.75 10.63 7.77
N ILE A 107 5.05 10.91 9.05
CA ILE A 107 6.42 11.14 9.52
C ILE A 107 7.28 9.90 9.32
N GLY A 108 6.74 8.71 9.62
CA GLY A 108 7.44 7.45 9.39
C GLY A 108 7.82 7.24 7.93
N ILE A 109 6.91 7.45 7.00
CA ILE A 109 7.17 7.33 5.57
C ILE A 109 8.22 8.36 5.11
N HIS A 110 8.10 9.62 5.51
CA HIS A 110 9.10 10.64 5.21
C HIS A 110 10.48 10.27 5.76
N THR A 111 10.53 9.73 6.98
CA THR A 111 11.78 9.27 7.59
C THR A 111 12.42 8.15 6.77
N LEU A 112 11.62 7.16 6.30
CA LEU A 112 12.14 6.10 5.44
C LEU A 112 12.73 6.66 4.13
N GLY A 113 12.02 7.60 3.48
CA GLY A 113 12.49 8.26 2.27
C GLY A 113 13.80 9.03 2.46
N MET A 114 13.91 9.78 3.58
CA MET A 114 15.12 10.54 3.90
C MET A 114 16.34 9.67 4.22
N LEU A 115 16.13 8.50 4.84
CA LEU A 115 17.23 7.64 5.29
C LEU A 115 17.67 6.63 4.22
N ASP A 116 16.77 6.19 3.34
CA ASP A 116 17.06 5.08 2.41
C ASP A 116 16.32 5.18 1.05
N GLY A 117 15.88 6.38 0.63
CA GLY A 117 15.32 6.59 -0.71
C GLY A 117 16.37 6.32 -1.79
N LYS A 118 15.96 5.68 -2.89
CA LYS A 118 16.84 5.23 -3.98
C LYS A 118 16.71 6.07 -5.26
N ASP A 119 15.77 7.01 -5.31
CA ASP A 119 15.39 7.76 -6.53
C ASP A 119 14.94 6.84 -7.69
N ASP A 120 14.51 5.62 -7.34
CA ASP A 120 13.90 4.65 -8.24
C ASP A 120 12.50 4.30 -7.71
N TRP A 121 11.46 4.71 -8.43
CA TRP A 121 10.09 4.55 -7.98
C TRP A 121 9.70 3.10 -7.70
N LYS A 122 10.25 2.14 -8.44
CA LYS A 122 9.94 0.72 -8.29
C LYS A 122 10.61 0.16 -7.04
N GLU A 123 11.90 0.44 -6.87
CA GLU A 123 12.66 0.04 -5.68
C GLU A 123 12.09 0.67 -4.42
N ASP A 124 11.79 1.98 -4.45
CA ASP A 124 11.21 2.68 -3.31
C ASP A 124 9.81 2.17 -2.95
N SER A 125 8.98 1.85 -3.96
CA SER A 125 7.67 1.24 -3.72
C SER A 125 7.79 -0.15 -3.08
N LEU A 126 8.67 -1.01 -3.57
CA LEU A 126 8.88 -2.35 -3.01
C LEU A 126 9.46 -2.28 -1.58
N ASN A 127 10.42 -1.39 -1.35
CA ASN A 127 10.97 -1.14 -0.02
C ASN A 127 9.89 -0.65 0.95
N LEU A 128 9.05 0.29 0.52
CA LEU A 128 7.96 0.81 1.35
C LEU A 128 6.92 -0.27 1.66
N ILE A 129 6.48 -1.04 0.66
CA ILE A 129 5.54 -2.16 0.83
C ILE A 129 6.09 -3.17 1.86
N ALA A 130 7.33 -3.58 1.70
CA ALA A 130 7.97 -4.56 2.59
C ALA A 130 8.11 -4.07 4.04
N ARG A 131 8.38 -2.78 4.24
CA ARG A 131 8.58 -2.15 5.54
C ARG A 131 7.30 -1.72 6.24
N MET A 132 6.22 -1.51 5.50
CA MET A 132 4.96 -0.99 6.03
C MET A 132 4.40 -1.82 7.20
N PRO A 133 4.36 -3.17 7.14
CA PRO A 133 3.86 -3.97 8.26
C PRO A 133 4.60 -3.71 9.56
N ARG A 134 5.92 -3.62 9.48
CA ARG A 134 6.79 -3.36 10.65
C ARG A 134 6.61 -1.93 11.15
N LEU A 135 6.60 -0.95 10.26
CA LEU A 135 6.41 0.46 10.59
C LEU A 135 5.07 0.68 11.31
N LEU A 136 3.98 0.16 10.75
CA LEU A 136 2.65 0.27 11.36
C LEU A 136 2.59 -0.40 12.73
N GLY A 137 3.11 -1.61 12.85
CA GLY A 137 3.16 -2.32 14.13
C GLY A 137 3.92 -1.52 15.21
N LEU A 138 5.04 -0.91 14.86
CA LEU A 138 5.80 -0.04 15.76
C LEU A 138 5.02 1.22 16.15
N ILE A 139 4.37 1.89 15.19
CA ILE A 139 3.55 3.07 15.46
C ILE A 139 2.48 2.76 16.50
N PHE A 140 1.74 1.65 16.35
CA PHE A 140 0.75 1.24 17.34
C PHE A 140 1.38 1.00 18.71
N ARG A 141 2.47 0.25 18.76
CA ARG A 141 3.14 -0.07 20.03
C ARG A 141 3.68 1.16 20.76
N TYR A 142 4.35 2.05 20.04
CA TYR A 142 4.87 3.30 20.64
C TYR A 142 3.74 4.20 21.16
N ARG A 143 2.66 4.33 20.41
CA ARG A 143 1.51 5.13 20.84
C ARG A 143 0.80 4.56 22.08
N GLU A 144 0.81 3.25 22.23
CA GLU A 144 0.23 2.55 23.39
C GLU A 144 1.19 2.40 24.56
N GLY A 145 2.41 2.89 24.46
CA GLY A 145 3.42 2.74 25.49
C GLY A 145 3.95 1.30 25.64
N ARG A 146 3.85 0.50 24.56
CA ARG A 146 4.32 -0.90 24.50
C ARG A 146 5.60 -1.04 23.68
N GLU A 147 6.51 -0.06 23.80
CA GLU A 147 7.78 -0.02 23.10
C GLU A 147 8.80 -1.03 23.61
N GLU A 148 8.58 -1.56 24.80
CA GLU A 148 9.40 -2.64 25.37
C GLU A 148 9.04 -3.99 24.72
N ASN A 149 10.01 -4.87 24.62
CA ASN A 149 9.84 -6.23 24.11
C ASN A 149 9.27 -6.30 22.67
N ILE A 150 9.67 -5.39 21.80
CA ILE A 150 9.32 -5.46 20.38
C ILE A 150 9.98 -6.71 19.79
N PRO A 151 9.21 -7.65 19.21
CA PRO A 151 9.79 -8.85 18.63
C PRO A 151 10.77 -8.51 17.51
N GLU A 152 11.78 -9.34 17.35
CA GLU A 152 12.66 -9.24 16.18
C GLU A 152 11.87 -9.45 14.90
N ASP A 153 12.35 -8.83 13.84
CA ASP A 153 11.73 -9.03 12.54
C ASP A 153 12.05 -10.45 12.02
N ASN A 154 11.02 -11.11 11.51
CA ASN A 154 11.16 -12.45 10.92
C ASN A 154 10.84 -12.40 9.43
N SER A 155 11.86 -12.56 8.60
CA SER A 155 11.75 -12.52 7.15
C SER A 155 10.99 -13.71 6.55
N GLU A 156 10.74 -14.78 7.30
CA GLU A 156 9.95 -15.93 6.84
C GLU A 156 8.45 -15.67 6.86
N LEU A 157 8.01 -14.62 7.57
CA LEU A 157 6.61 -14.25 7.69
C LEU A 157 6.15 -13.43 6.48
N SER A 158 4.90 -13.66 6.05
CA SER A 158 4.20 -12.82 5.07
C SER A 158 4.00 -11.39 5.59
N LEU A 159 3.57 -10.47 4.71
CA LEU A 159 3.32 -9.07 5.09
C LEU A 159 2.34 -8.96 6.26
N THR A 160 1.23 -9.69 6.21
CA THR A 160 0.20 -9.65 7.26
C THR A 160 0.64 -10.34 8.54
N GLU A 161 1.32 -11.48 8.45
CA GLU A 161 1.87 -12.17 9.62
C GLU A 161 2.92 -11.33 10.34
N ARG A 162 3.75 -10.61 9.60
CA ARG A 162 4.73 -9.68 10.14
C ARG A 162 4.10 -8.54 10.92
N PHE A 163 3.00 -7.98 10.39
CA PHE A 163 2.21 -6.98 11.10
C PHE A 163 1.64 -7.53 12.41
N ILE A 164 0.96 -8.69 12.34
CA ILE A 164 0.38 -9.36 13.51
C ILE A 164 1.45 -9.67 14.55
N ASN A 165 2.58 -10.24 14.10
CA ASN A 165 3.71 -10.54 14.98
C ASN A 165 4.29 -9.29 15.67
N THR A 166 4.36 -8.17 14.95
CA THR A 166 4.85 -6.91 15.54
C THR A 166 3.87 -6.34 16.54
N LEU A 167 2.55 -6.43 16.30
CA LEU A 167 1.52 -5.91 17.20
C LEU A 167 1.44 -6.68 18.52
N GLN A 168 1.55 -8.00 18.49
CA GLN A 168 1.39 -8.89 19.66
C GLN A 168 0.15 -8.55 20.49
N ILE A 169 -1.02 -8.79 19.91
CA ILE A 169 -2.30 -8.58 20.59
C ILE A 169 -2.72 -9.89 21.27
N ASP A 170 -2.87 -9.85 22.59
CA ASP A 170 -3.32 -11.00 23.37
C ASP A 170 -4.78 -11.36 23.09
N GLY A 171 -5.08 -12.66 23.14
CA GLY A 171 -6.45 -13.17 23.03
C GLY A 171 -7.07 -13.10 21.63
N VAL A 172 -6.28 -12.80 20.60
CA VAL A 172 -6.74 -12.78 19.20
C VAL A 172 -6.33 -14.07 18.50
N ASP A 173 -7.27 -14.63 17.74
CA ASP A 173 -6.99 -15.73 16.80
C ASP A 173 -6.17 -15.19 15.62
N HIS A 174 -4.88 -15.46 15.63
CA HIS A 174 -3.93 -14.96 14.63
C HIS A 174 -4.24 -15.46 13.22
N ASP A 175 -4.69 -16.71 13.05
CA ASP A 175 -5.06 -17.25 11.74
C ASP A 175 -6.29 -16.55 11.16
N LYS A 176 -7.29 -16.30 12.00
CA LYS A 176 -8.46 -15.54 11.59
C LYS A 176 -8.10 -14.10 11.24
N MET A 177 -7.27 -13.46 12.07
CA MET A 177 -6.79 -12.09 11.81
C MET A 177 -6.01 -12.03 10.50
N ARG A 178 -5.10 -12.97 10.23
CA ARG A 178 -4.35 -13.06 8.97
C ARG A 178 -5.29 -13.14 7.77
N ARG A 179 -6.25 -14.06 7.78
CA ARG A 179 -7.22 -14.20 6.68
C ARG A 179 -8.02 -12.92 6.43
N VAL A 180 -8.47 -12.25 7.49
CA VAL A 180 -9.21 -10.98 7.37
C VAL A 180 -8.32 -9.88 6.80
N LEU A 181 -7.08 -9.76 7.29
CA LEU A 181 -6.13 -8.75 6.80
C LEU A 181 -5.71 -9.01 5.37
N ASN A 182 -5.47 -10.27 4.98
CA ASN A 182 -5.18 -10.63 3.59
C ASN A 182 -6.31 -10.18 2.66
N ALA A 183 -7.55 -10.57 2.98
CA ALA A 183 -8.72 -10.16 2.20
C ALA A 183 -8.87 -8.63 2.17
N TYR A 184 -8.70 -7.97 3.31
CA TYR A 184 -8.78 -6.50 3.40
C TYR A 184 -7.73 -5.83 2.51
N LEU A 185 -6.48 -6.27 2.56
CA LEU A 185 -5.42 -5.71 1.73
C LEU A 185 -5.73 -5.92 0.25
N VAL A 186 -6.05 -7.15 -0.17
CA VAL A 186 -6.35 -7.46 -1.58
C VAL A 186 -7.50 -6.59 -2.10
N LEU A 187 -8.57 -6.40 -1.31
CA LEU A 187 -9.72 -5.59 -1.68
C LEU A 187 -9.41 -4.08 -1.80
N HIS A 188 -8.29 -3.61 -1.24
CA HIS A 188 -7.94 -2.19 -1.17
C HIS A 188 -6.63 -1.82 -1.87
N LEU A 189 -6.00 -2.76 -2.60
CA LEU A 189 -4.69 -2.52 -3.23
C LEU A 189 -4.73 -1.44 -4.32
N ASP A 190 -5.81 -1.36 -5.10
CA ASP A 190 -5.92 -0.36 -6.16
C ASP A 190 -7.39 0.04 -6.42
N HIS A 191 -7.63 1.29 -6.66
CA HIS A 191 -8.91 1.84 -7.13
C HIS A 191 -8.74 2.68 -8.41
N GLY A 192 -7.60 2.66 -9.03
CA GLY A 192 -7.30 3.28 -10.32
C GLY A 192 -7.77 4.72 -10.47
N GLY A 193 -8.50 4.97 -11.56
CA GLY A 193 -8.92 6.32 -11.96
C GLY A 193 -9.92 7.03 -11.04
N GLY A 194 -10.51 6.32 -10.06
CA GLY A 194 -11.48 6.89 -9.11
C GLY A 194 -10.88 7.40 -7.79
N ASN A 195 -9.59 7.17 -7.55
CA ASN A 195 -8.96 7.52 -6.28
C ASN A 195 -8.46 8.97 -6.26
N LEU A 196 -9.12 9.82 -5.44
CA LEU A 196 -8.76 11.23 -5.32
C LEU A 196 -7.35 11.44 -4.72
N SER A 197 -6.94 10.60 -3.79
CA SER A 197 -5.59 10.67 -3.18
C SER A 197 -4.51 10.37 -4.22
N THR A 198 -4.71 9.37 -5.06
CA THR A 198 -3.80 9.06 -6.18
C THR A 198 -3.73 10.22 -7.18
N PHE A 199 -4.87 10.83 -7.52
CA PHE A 199 -4.89 12.02 -8.38
C PHE A 199 -4.14 13.18 -7.75
N THR A 200 -4.38 13.47 -6.48
CA THR A 200 -3.67 14.55 -5.76
C THR A 200 -2.17 14.30 -5.72
N GLY A 201 -1.74 13.08 -5.43
CA GLY A 201 -0.33 12.68 -5.45
C GLY A 201 0.30 12.90 -6.82
N LYS A 202 -0.37 12.51 -7.91
CA LYS A 202 0.11 12.75 -9.29
C LYS A 202 0.17 14.24 -9.61
N ALA A 203 -0.81 15.02 -9.20
CA ALA A 203 -0.83 16.46 -9.44
C ALA A 203 0.32 17.17 -8.71
N VAL A 204 0.60 16.79 -7.47
CA VAL A 204 1.75 17.33 -6.71
C VAL A 204 3.08 16.91 -7.36
N ALA A 205 3.24 15.63 -7.70
CA ALA A 205 4.45 15.13 -8.32
C ALA A 205 4.71 15.69 -9.74
N SER A 206 3.69 16.19 -10.44
CA SER A 206 3.84 16.79 -11.79
C SER A 206 4.45 18.18 -11.77
N GLY A 207 4.68 18.77 -10.61
CA GLY A 207 5.28 20.09 -10.44
C GLY A 207 6.83 20.11 -10.43
N HIS A 208 7.46 18.98 -10.72
CA HIS A 208 8.92 18.82 -10.72
C HIS A 208 9.47 18.56 -12.12
#